data_b9fc56b4db1c48c61a97b0fa91b98682
#
_entry.id   b9fc56b4db1c48c61a97b0fa91b98682
#
_cell.length_a   1.000
_cell.length_b   1.000
_cell.length_c   1.000
_cell.angle_alpha   90.00
_cell.angle_beta   90.00
_cell.angle_gamma   90.00
#
_symmetry.space_group_name_H-M   'P 1'
#
loop_
_entity.id
_entity.type
_entity.pdbx_description
1 polymer ?
#
loop_
_entity_poly.entity_id
_entity_poly.type
_entity_poly.pdbx_seq_one_letter_code
_entity_poly.pdbx_strand_id
1 'polypeptide(L)'
;MLGEPRAFCRGTLRRAAWRRRLRGVRALLNRCVVFSHGKDAEPWGSKIVALAERARERGYSVESVDYRGIDSVEARLDKLLAACAALPAAPVLVGSSLGAFLAAAASRRVAASRLFLMAPAVDLPGLPTLPEMAACPTTVVHGWRDEVVPVEKGIALARAQRATLHVVNDDHRLHASLPRIVQWFDECLR
;
A
#
# COMPACT_ATOMS: atom_id res chain seq x y z
N MET A 1 58.18 14.43 37.02
CA MET A 1 56.78 14.72 36.75
C MET A 1 56.41 13.96 35.47
N LEU A 2 55.76 12.80 35.64
CA LEU A 2 55.37 11.89 34.54
C LEU A 2 53.89 12.16 34.22
N GLY A 3 53.64 12.58 32.97
CA GLY A 3 52.30 12.86 32.49
C GLY A 3 51.51 11.55 32.23
N GLU A 4 50.29 11.49 32.75
CA GLU A 4 49.38 10.38 32.52
C GLU A 4 48.86 10.34 31.06
N PRO A 5 48.71 9.17 30.44
CA PRO A 5 48.13 9.04 29.12
C PRO A 5 46.61 9.17 29.18
N ARG A 6 46.06 10.14 28.45
CA ARG A 6 44.59 10.31 28.24
C ARG A 6 44.02 9.07 27.56
N ALA A 7 43.14 8.36 28.28
CA ALA A 7 42.36 7.28 27.76
C ALA A 7 41.36 7.80 26.70
N PHE A 8 41.59 7.44 25.45
CA PHE A 8 40.80 7.88 24.31
C PHE A 8 39.48 7.08 24.23
N CYS A 9 38.36 7.75 24.43
CA CYS A 9 37.00 7.21 24.40
C CYS A 9 36.62 6.63 23.02
N ARG A 10 37.13 5.44 22.66
CA ARG A 10 36.77 4.75 21.40
C ARG A 10 35.49 3.89 21.51
N GLY A 11 34.92 3.76 22.71
CA GLY A 11 33.75 2.87 22.95
C GLY A 11 32.39 3.45 22.62
N THR A 12 32.21 4.76 22.73
CA THR A 12 30.90 5.44 22.56
C THR A 12 30.47 5.58 21.10
N LEU A 13 31.41 5.83 20.19
CA LEU A 13 31.10 5.96 18.75
C LEU A 13 30.70 4.62 18.10
N ARG A 14 31.32 3.51 18.51
CA ARG A 14 30.96 2.17 18.01
C ARG A 14 29.57 1.74 18.48
N ARG A 15 29.19 2.04 19.72
CA ARG A 15 27.86 1.73 20.26
C ARG A 15 26.76 2.57 19.60
N ALA A 16 27.01 3.83 19.26
CA ALA A 16 26.07 4.69 18.56
C ALA A 16 25.86 4.25 17.11
N ALA A 17 26.93 3.89 16.40
CA ALA A 17 26.86 3.35 15.04
C ALA A 17 26.13 2.00 14.98
N TRP A 18 26.39 1.10 15.94
CA TRP A 18 25.68 -0.17 16.07
C TRP A 18 24.17 0.01 16.36
N ARG A 19 23.82 0.90 17.30
CA ARG A 19 22.42 1.22 17.60
C ARG A 19 21.69 1.87 16.40
N ARG A 20 22.39 2.67 15.60
CA ARG A 20 21.83 3.27 14.37
C ARG A 20 21.62 2.21 13.29
N ARG A 21 22.57 1.28 13.16
CA ARG A 21 22.45 0.14 12.22
C ARG A 21 21.32 -0.82 12.62
N LEU A 22 21.17 -1.14 13.92
CA LEU A 22 20.07 -1.96 14.43
C LEU A 22 18.72 -1.25 14.28
N ARG A 23 18.63 0.06 14.46
CA ARG A 23 17.39 0.81 14.16
C ARG A 23 17.08 0.79 12.68
N GLY A 24 18.04 0.92 11.79
CA GLY A 24 17.86 0.81 10.34
C GLY A 24 17.34 -0.58 9.92
N VAL A 25 17.97 -1.64 10.45
CA VAL A 25 17.54 -3.03 10.19
C VAL A 25 16.14 -3.29 10.77
N ARG A 26 15.84 -2.80 11.97
CA ARG A 26 14.52 -2.95 12.60
C ARG A 26 13.45 -2.13 11.89
N ALA A 27 13.78 -0.97 11.33
CA ALA A 27 12.87 -0.18 10.50
C ALA A 27 12.57 -0.86 9.16
N LEU A 28 13.53 -1.57 8.57
CA LEU A 28 13.34 -2.38 7.37
C LEU A 28 12.48 -3.62 7.64
N LEU A 29 12.63 -4.26 8.81
CA LEU A 29 11.85 -5.44 9.22
C LEU A 29 10.38 -5.12 9.57
N ASN A 30 10.03 -3.83 9.73
CA ASN A 30 8.69 -3.41 10.14
C ASN A 30 7.85 -2.84 8.98
N ARG A 31 8.35 -2.83 7.74
CA ARG A 31 7.62 -2.31 6.58
C ARG A 31 6.69 -3.40 6.04
N CYS A 32 5.42 -3.11 5.94
CA CYS A 32 4.42 -4.06 5.43
C CYS A 32 3.61 -3.46 4.28
N VAL A 33 3.34 -4.27 3.27
CA VAL A 33 2.34 -4.01 2.22
C VAL A 33 1.15 -4.92 2.48
N VAL A 34 -0.04 -4.33 2.61
CA VAL A 34 -1.30 -5.06 2.75
C VAL A 34 -2.10 -4.91 1.47
N PHE A 35 -2.40 -6.05 0.86
CA PHE A 35 -3.19 -6.14 -0.37
C PHE A 35 -4.66 -6.39 -0.06
N SER A 36 -5.52 -5.72 -0.84
CA SER A 36 -6.97 -5.80 -0.77
C SER A 36 -7.52 -6.09 -2.17
N HIS A 37 -8.02 -7.33 -2.38
CA HIS A 37 -8.49 -7.78 -3.69
C HIS A 37 -9.92 -7.30 -4.00
N GLY A 38 -10.30 -7.35 -5.28
CA GLY A 38 -11.64 -7.00 -5.76
C GLY A 38 -12.74 -7.97 -5.30
N LYS A 39 -14.00 -7.66 -5.69
CA LYS A 39 -15.18 -8.40 -5.25
C LYS A 39 -15.08 -9.89 -5.58
N ASP A 40 -14.81 -10.21 -6.83
CA ASP A 40 -14.83 -11.57 -7.38
C ASP A 40 -13.40 -12.07 -7.71
N ALA A 41 -12.42 -11.64 -6.90
CA ALA A 41 -11.01 -11.97 -7.11
C ALA A 41 -10.46 -12.79 -5.94
N GLU A 42 -9.36 -13.48 -6.22
CA GLU A 42 -8.61 -14.23 -5.22
C GLU A 42 -7.63 -13.32 -4.48
N PRO A 43 -7.32 -13.62 -3.20
CA PRO A 43 -6.36 -12.85 -2.42
C PRO A 43 -4.96 -12.82 -3.04
N TRP A 44 -4.59 -13.86 -3.76
CA TRP A 44 -3.32 -13.98 -4.47
C TRP A 44 -3.52 -14.08 -6.00
N GLY A 45 -4.41 -13.29 -6.56
CA GLY A 45 -4.55 -13.16 -8.01
C GLY A 45 -3.27 -12.59 -8.66
N SER A 46 -3.11 -12.76 -9.97
CA SER A 46 -1.87 -12.48 -10.72
C SER A 46 -1.29 -11.09 -10.48
N LYS A 47 -2.13 -10.05 -10.41
CA LYS A 47 -1.66 -8.68 -10.10
C LYS A 47 -1.04 -8.60 -8.70
N ILE A 48 -1.72 -9.16 -7.70
CA ILE A 48 -1.24 -9.12 -6.31
C ILE A 48 0.05 -9.92 -6.18
N VAL A 49 0.17 -11.08 -6.81
CA VAL A 49 1.40 -11.88 -6.81
C VAL A 49 2.58 -11.07 -7.36
N ALA A 50 2.43 -10.45 -8.53
CA ALA A 50 3.50 -9.68 -9.16
C ALA A 50 3.93 -8.47 -8.29
N LEU A 51 2.97 -7.75 -7.70
CA LEU A 51 3.28 -6.63 -6.81
C LEU A 51 3.89 -7.10 -5.49
N ALA A 52 3.44 -8.24 -4.94
CA ALA A 52 3.97 -8.81 -3.72
C ALA A 52 5.43 -9.28 -3.88
N GLU A 53 5.78 -9.88 -5.02
CA GLU A 53 7.16 -10.21 -5.35
C GLU A 53 8.04 -8.96 -5.36
N ARG A 54 7.60 -7.90 -6.02
CA ARG A 54 8.32 -6.62 -6.04
C ARG A 54 8.46 -6.01 -4.63
N ALA A 55 7.43 -6.08 -3.80
CA ALA A 55 7.48 -5.61 -2.41
C ALA A 55 8.51 -6.40 -1.58
N ARG A 56 8.54 -7.74 -1.72
CA ARG A 56 9.52 -8.59 -1.03
C ARG A 56 10.96 -8.27 -1.45
N GLU A 57 11.21 -8.04 -2.74
CA GLU A 57 12.52 -7.61 -3.24
C GLU A 57 12.98 -6.28 -2.63
N ARG A 58 12.03 -5.41 -2.26
CA ARG A 58 12.27 -4.15 -1.54
C ARG A 58 12.34 -4.31 -0.01
N GLY A 59 12.27 -5.54 0.51
CA GLY A 59 12.38 -5.83 1.95
C GLY A 59 11.10 -5.57 2.73
N TYR A 60 9.93 -5.49 2.06
CA TYR A 60 8.65 -5.44 2.76
C TYR A 60 8.15 -6.84 3.09
N SER A 61 7.55 -7.00 4.26
CA SER A 61 6.62 -8.10 4.49
C SER A 61 5.33 -7.83 3.71
N VAL A 62 4.64 -8.89 3.30
CA VAL A 62 3.42 -8.76 2.51
C VAL A 62 2.31 -9.59 3.12
N GLU A 63 1.10 -9.05 3.11
CA GLU A 63 -0.12 -9.73 3.50
C GLU A 63 -1.20 -9.46 2.45
N SER A 64 -2.02 -10.45 2.14
CA SER A 64 -3.20 -10.28 1.29
C SER A 64 -4.43 -10.76 2.03
N VAL A 65 -5.35 -9.83 2.30
CA VAL A 65 -6.55 -10.12 3.07
C VAL A 65 -7.51 -10.93 2.22
N ASP A 66 -7.95 -12.07 2.73
CA ASP A 66 -8.89 -12.95 2.04
C ASP A 66 -10.34 -12.58 2.39
N TYR A 67 -11.09 -12.10 1.39
CA TYR A 67 -12.50 -11.72 1.54
C TYR A 67 -13.48 -12.75 0.99
N ARG A 68 -13.02 -13.94 0.59
CA ARG A 68 -13.90 -14.97 0.06
C ARG A 68 -14.97 -15.33 1.09
N GLY A 69 -16.22 -15.45 0.61
CA GLY A 69 -17.38 -15.70 1.47
C GLY A 69 -17.86 -14.51 2.30
N ILE A 70 -17.30 -13.32 2.08
CA ILE A 70 -17.75 -12.09 2.74
C ILE A 70 -18.35 -11.17 1.68
N ASP A 71 -19.65 -10.94 1.71
CA ASP A 71 -20.36 -10.10 0.73
C ASP A 71 -20.44 -8.64 1.18
N SER A 72 -20.59 -8.38 2.49
CA SER A 72 -20.73 -7.03 3.04
C SER A 72 -19.42 -6.23 2.93
N VAL A 73 -19.54 -5.01 2.43
CA VAL A 73 -18.43 -4.04 2.32
C VAL A 73 -17.88 -3.70 3.71
N GLU A 74 -18.78 -3.53 4.67
CA GLU A 74 -18.44 -3.22 6.06
C GLU A 74 -17.64 -4.37 6.70
N ALA A 75 -18.08 -5.62 6.52
CA ALA A 75 -17.37 -6.78 7.07
C ALA A 75 -15.99 -6.98 6.41
N ARG A 76 -15.86 -6.69 5.11
CA ARG A 76 -14.56 -6.67 4.42
C ARG A 76 -13.65 -5.57 4.98
N LEU A 77 -14.21 -4.37 5.21
CA LEU A 77 -13.46 -3.25 5.79
C LEU A 77 -12.97 -3.59 7.21
N ASP A 78 -13.83 -4.16 8.05
CA ASP A 78 -13.45 -4.57 9.40
C ASP A 78 -12.35 -5.63 9.39
N LYS A 79 -12.41 -6.58 8.45
CA LYS A 79 -11.35 -7.58 8.29
C LYS A 79 -10.02 -6.96 7.87
N LEU A 80 -10.03 -5.99 6.95
CA LEU A 80 -8.83 -5.23 6.57
C LEU A 80 -8.25 -4.46 7.74
N LEU A 81 -9.10 -3.80 8.52
CA LEU A 81 -8.68 -3.05 9.71
C LEU A 81 -8.06 -3.97 10.76
N ALA A 82 -8.66 -5.14 11.00
CA ALA A 82 -8.13 -6.13 11.92
C ALA A 82 -6.75 -6.64 11.49
N ALA A 83 -6.55 -6.94 10.20
CA ALA A 83 -5.26 -7.32 9.65
C ALA A 83 -4.21 -6.21 9.88
N CYS A 84 -4.56 -4.96 9.61
CA CYS A 84 -3.66 -3.84 9.81
C CYS A 84 -3.35 -3.56 11.29
N ALA A 85 -4.28 -3.81 12.20
CA ALA A 85 -4.08 -3.57 13.64
C ALA A 85 -2.99 -4.47 14.26
N ALA A 86 -2.70 -5.62 13.65
CA ALA A 86 -1.65 -6.53 14.07
C ALA A 86 -0.25 -6.11 13.60
N LEU A 87 -0.13 -5.09 12.75
CA LEU A 87 1.13 -4.68 12.14
C LEU A 87 1.95 -3.79 13.08
N PRO A 88 3.29 -3.92 13.08
CA PRO A 88 4.18 -3.15 13.94
C PRO A 88 4.36 -1.69 13.50
N ALA A 89 3.92 -1.33 12.29
CA ALA A 89 4.05 0.01 11.72
C ALA A 89 2.96 0.31 10.69
N ALA A 90 2.83 1.57 10.32
CA ALA A 90 1.91 2.07 9.29
C ALA A 90 2.10 1.34 7.95
N PRO A 91 1.08 0.64 7.42
CA PRO A 91 1.21 -0.14 6.20
C PRO A 91 1.21 0.73 4.94
N VAL A 92 1.75 0.18 3.85
CA VAL A 92 1.36 0.56 2.50
C VAL A 92 0.10 -0.24 2.16
N LEU A 93 -0.99 0.42 1.80
CA LEU A 93 -2.21 -0.26 1.36
C LEU A 93 -2.27 -0.29 -0.17
N VAL A 94 -2.51 -1.46 -0.70
CA VAL A 94 -2.65 -1.70 -2.15
C VAL A 94 -4.00 -2.34 -2.42
N GLY A 95 -4.79 -1.73 -3.28
CA GLY A 95 -6.11 -2.25 -3.59
C GLY A 95 -6.43 -2.30 -5.08
N SER A 96 -7.33 -3.21 -5.48
CA SER A 96 -7.87 -3.29 -6.83
C SER A 96 -9.40 -3.33 -6.79
N SER A 97 -10.05 -2.48 -7.60
CA SER A 97 -11.51 -2.40 -7.70
C SER A 97 -12.17 -2.12 -6.33
N LEU A 98 -13.08 -2.97 -5.85
CA LEU A 98 -13.64 -2.88 -4.48
C LEU A 98 -12.54 -2.89 -3.42
N GLY A 99 -11.47 -3.66 -3.62
CA GLY A 99 -10.33 -3.65 -2.69
C GLY A 99 -9.61 -2.30 -2.65
N ALA A 100 -9.62 -1.52 -3.73
CA ALA A 100 -9.08 -0.17 -3.72
C ALA A 100 -9.99 0.80 -2.94
N PHE A 101 -11.31 0.64 -3.02
CA PHE A 101 -12.25 1.34 -2.14
C PHE A 101 -11.96 1.03 -0.66
N LEU A 102 -11.83 -0.26 -0.31
CA LEU A 102 -11.56 -0.68 1.07
C LEU A 102 -10.22 -0.13 1.59
N ALA A 103 -9.16 -0.17 0.77
CA ALA A 103 -7.85 0.39 1.11
C ALA A 103 -7.92 1.91 1.35
N ALA A 104 -8.64 2.63 0.49
CA ALA A 104 -8.87 4.06 0.64
C ALA A 104 -9.67 4.37 1.92
N ALA A 105 -10.77 3.65 2.17
CA ALA A 105 -11.63 3.81 3.34
C ALA A 105 -10.94 3.48 4.67
N ALA A 106 -10.05 2.47 4.68
CA ALA A 106 -9.26 2.11 5.85
C ALA A 106 -8.12 3.09 6.14
N SER A 107 -7.62 3.79 5.12
CA SER A 107 -6.32 4.47 5.11
C SER A 107 -6.09 5.38 6.31
N ARG A 108 -7.07 6.23 6.66
CA ARG A 108 -6.98 7.15 7.80
C ARG A 108 -6.98 6.43 9.14
N ARG A 109 -7.81 5.37 9.28
CA ARG A 109 -7.94 4.61 10.52
C ARG A 109 -6.66 3.85 10.88
N VAL A 110 -5.93 3.38 9.87
CA VAL A 110 -4.67 2.63 10.06
C VAL A 110 -3.43 3.50 9.87
N ALA A 111 -3.60 4.82 9.70
CA ALA A 111 -2.53 5.77 9.40
C ALA A 111 -1.63 5.29 8.26
N ALA A 112 -2.24 4.84 7.15
CA ALA A 112 -1.49 4.28 6.02
C ALA A 112 -0.34 5.19 5.59
N SER A 113 0.82 4.60 5.36
CA SER A 113 2.02 5.34 4.95
C SER A 113 1.98 5.73 3.47
N ARG A 114 1.31 4.93 2.64
CA ARG A 114 1.12 5.14 1.19
C ARG A 114 -0.10 4.38 0.71
N LEU A 115 -0.66 4.81 -0.42
CA LEU A 115 -1.75 4.13 -1.12
C LEU A 115 -1.37 3.86 -2.58
N PHE A 116 -1.68 2.65 -3.05
CA PHE A 116 -1.60 2.28 -4.45
C PHE A 116 -2.92 1.65 -4.88
N LEU A 117 -3.71 2.39 -5.66
CA LEU A 117 -5.12 2.09 -5.96
C LEU A 117 -5.30 1.81 -7.45
N MET A 118 -5.72 0.60 -7.80
CA MET A 118 -5.93 0.16 -9.18
C MET A 118 -7.43 0.07 -9.48
N ALA A 119 -7.90 0.79 -10.51
CA ALA A 119 -9.30 0.85 -10.93
C ALA A 119 -10.26 1.02 -9.73
N PRO A 120 -10.09 2.05 -8.89
CA PRO A 120 -10.78 2.18 -7.61
C PRO A 120 -12.30 2.30 -7.79
N ALA A 121 -13.05 1.37 -7.20
CA ALA A 121 -14.51 1.36 -7.23
C ALA A 121 -15.07 2.38 -6.23
N VAL A 122 -15.00 3.65 -6.57
CA VAL A 122 -15.49 4.76 -5.73
C VAL A 122 -16.68 5.44 -6.38
N ASP A 123 -17.57 5.97 -5.55
CA ASP A 123 -18.73 6.73 -6.00
C ASP A 123 -19.59 5.97 -7.04
N LEU A 124 -19.82 4.68 -6.75
CA LEU A 124 -20.67 3.79 -7.55
C LEU A 124 -21.98 3.50 -6.82
N PRO A 125 -23.10 3.26 -7.56
CA PRO A 125 -24.33 2.81 -6.96
C PRO A 125 -24.13 1.54 -6.12
N GLY A 126 -24.72 1.51 -4.93
CA GLY A 126 -24.61 0.36 -4.02
C GLY A 126 -23.33 0.29 -3.18
N LEU A 127 -22.41 1.22 -3.36
CA LEU A 127 -21.28 1.39 -2.43
C LEU A 127 -21.54 2.55 -1.47
N PRO A 128 -21.05 2.47 -0.23
CA PRO A 128 -21.11 3.61 0.68
C PRO A 128 -20.22 4.76 0.17
N THR A 129 -20.52 5.97 0.65
CA THR A 129 -19.66 7.14 0.37
C THR A 129 -18.26 6.87 0.92
N LEU A 130 -17.23 7.17 0.12
CA LEU A 130 -15.84 7.05 0.54
C LEU A 130 -15.57 8.03 1.70
N PRO A 131 -15.13 7.56 2.87
CA PRO A 131 -14.76 8.44 3.97
C PRO A 131 -13.47 9.21 3.66
N GLU A 132 -13.17 10.20 4.50
CA GLU A 132 -11.91 10.95 4.39
C GLU A 132 -10.71 10.01 4.46
N MET A 133 -9.83 10.11 3.46
CA MET A 133 -8.63 9.30 3.33
C MET A 133 -7.46 9.87 4.16
N ALA A 134 -6.45 9.04 4.38
CA ALA A 134 -5.19 9.52 4.94
C ALA A 134 -4.52 10.55 4.02
N ALA A 135 -3.92 11.58 4.61
CA ALA A 135 -3.07 12.53 3.88
C ALA A 135 -1.68 11.92 3.65
N CYS A 136 -1.59 10.93 2.77
CA CYS A 136 -0.35 10.23 2.44
C CYS A 136 -0.13 10.17 0.93
N PRO A 137 1.12 9.92 0.45
CA PRO A 137 1.38 9.72 -0.96
C PRO A 137 0.46 8.65 -1.54
N THR A 138 -0.29 9.02 -2.56
CA THR A 138 -1.30 8.15 -3.20
C THR A 138 -1.02 8.07 -4.70
N THR A 139 -1.04 6.85 -5.22
CA THR A 139 -0.99 6.58 -6.67
C THR A 139 -2.28 5.89 -7.09
N VAL A 140 -2.90 6.40 -8.16
CA VAL A 140 -4.09 5.82 -8.80
C VAL A 140 -3.69 5.33 -10.19
N VAL A 141 -4.09 4.11 -10.54
CA VAL A 141 -3.94 3.55 -11.89
C VAL A 141 -5.32 3.19 -12.41
N HIS A 142 -5.67 3.61 -13.63
CA HIS A 142 -6.98 3.32 -14.22
C HIS A 142 -6.88 3.04 -15.73
N GLY A 143 -7.75 2.17 -16.22
CA GLY A 143 -7.86 1.87 -17.64
C GLY A 143 -8.83 2.82 -18.38
N TRP A 144 -8.45 3.30 -19.58
CA TRP A 144 -9.37 4.09 -20.42
C TRP A 144 -10.61 3.31 -20.85
N ARG A 145 -10.48 1.99 -20.99
CA ARG A 145 -11.54 1.10 -21.46
C ARG A 145 -12.18 0.30 -20.33
N ASP A 146 -12.17 0.86 -19.12
CA ASP A 146 -12.79 0.26 -17.95
C ASP A 146 -14.32 0.39 -18.05
N GLU A 147 -15.00 -0.74 -18.36
CA GLU A 147 -16.46 -0.82 -18.49
C GLU A 147 -17.15 -1.14 -17.15
N VAL A 148 -16.39 -1.42 -16.08
CA VAL A 148 -16.91 -1.74 -14.74
C VAL A 148 -16.92 -0.49 -13.86
N VAL A 149 -15.81 0.25 -13.85
CA VAL A 149 -15.65 1.52 -13.12
C VAL A 149 -15.23 2.59 -14.11
N PRO A 150 -16.09 3.56 -14.44
CA PRO A 150 -15.74 4.65 -15.36
C PRO A 150 -14.44 5.34 -14.91
N VAL A 151 -13.53 5.57 -15.87
CA VAL A 151 -12.21 6.18 -15.61
C VAL A 151 -12.32 7.54 -14.93
N GLU A 152 -13.39 8.28 -15.17
CA GLU A 152 -13.70 9.57 -14.56
C GLU A 152 -13.73 9.51 -13.02
N LYS A 153 -14.14 8.36 -12.46
CA LYS A 153 -14.13 8.14 -11.00
C LYS A 153 -12.71 8.12 -10.44
N GLY A 154 -11.81 7.44 -11.13
CA GLY A 154 -10.37 7.44 -10.77
C GLY A 154 -9.71 8.81 -10.95
N ILE A 155 -10.07 9.53 -12.03
CA ILE A 155 -9.59 10.90 -12.28
C ILE A 155 -10.09 11.85 -11.18
N ALA A 156 -11.37 11.77 -10.82
CA ALA A 156 -11.96 12.60 -9.76
C ALA A 156 -11.31 12.32 -8.41
N LEU A 157 -11.12 11.04 -8.04
CA LEU A 157 -10.42 10.65 -6.82
C LEU A 157 -8.99 11.18 -6.80
N ALA A 158 -8.23 10.98 -7.88
CA ALA A 158 -6.85 11.44 -7.96
C ALA A 158 -6.74 12.97 -7.83
N ARG A 159 -7.66 13.70 -8.45
CA ARG A 159 -7.73 15.18 -8.32
C ARG A 159 -8.02 15.60 -6.88
N ALA A 160 -9.01 14.98 -6.24
CA ALA A 160 -9.40 15.32 -4.86
C ALA A 160 -8.27 15.04 -3.85
N GLN A 161 -7.53 13.95 -4.06
CA GLN A 161 -6.41 13.54 -3.19
C GLN A 161 -5.06 14.15 -3.59
N ARG A 162 -4.98 14.89 -4.69
CA ARG A 162 -3.70 15.36 -5.29
C ARG A 162 -2.74 14.20 -5.54
N ALA A 163 -3.31 13.05 -5.92
CA ALA A 163 -2.57 11.81 -6.13
C ALA A 163 -1.83 11.80 -7.48
N THR A 164 -0.78 10.99 -7.57
CA THR A 164 -0.22 10.60 -8.86
C THR A 164 -1.24 9.75 -9.61
N LEU A 165 -1.53 10.10 -10.87
CA LEU A 165 -2.49 9.38 -11.71
C LEU A 165 -1.80 8.82 -12.96
N HIS A 166 -2.01 7.53 -13.19
CA HIS A 166 -1.66 6.86 -14.44
C HIS A 166 -2.93 6.34 -15.10
N VAL A 167 -3.22 6.82 -16.31
CA VAL A 167 -4.30 6.28 -17.13
C VAL A 167 -3.69 5.54 -18.32
N VAL A 168 -4.11 4.30 -18.49
CA VAL A 168 -3.54 3.37 -19.48
C VAL A 168 -4.57 2.89 -20.47
N ASN A 169 -4.13 2.51 -21.68
CA ASN A 169 -5.02 1.91 -22.68
C ASN A 169 -5.29 0.43 -22.35
N ASP A 170 -6.08 0.19 -21.29
CA ASP A 170 -6.42 -1.14 -20.76
C ASP A 170 -7.86 -1.16 -20.27
N ASP A 171 -8.37 -2.34 -19.91
CA ASP A 171 -9.67 -2.58 -19.31
C ASP A 171 -9.62 -2.54 -17.77
N HIS A 172 -10.74 -2.91 -17.10
CA HIS A 172 -10.85 -3.00 -15.63
C HIS A 172 -9.79 -3.91 -14.99
N ARG A 173 -9.41 -4.96 -15.69
CA ARG A 173 -8.48 -5.96 -15.17
C ARG A 173 -7.03 -5.47 -15.16
N LEU A 174 -6.67 -4.52 -16.02
CA LEU A 174 -5.34 -3.93 -16.12
C LEU A 174 -4.23 -4.95 -16.40
N HIS A 175 -4.56 -6.06 -17.07
CA HIS A 175 -3.62 -7.16 -17.29
C HIS A 175 -2.54 -6.82 -18.32
N ALA A 176 -2.90 -6.13 -19.40
CA ALA A 176 -1.95 -5.73 -20.43
C ALA A 176 -0.91 -4.73 -19.90
N SER A 177 -1.32 -3.91 -18.94
CA SER A 177 -0.48 -2.87 -18.32
C SER A 177 0.31 -3.37 -17.10
N LEU A 178 0.16 -4.63 -16.68
CA LEU A 178 0.74 -5.15 -15.44
C LEU A 178 2.26 -4.92 -15.33
N PRO A 179 3.10 -5.14 -16.37
CA PRO A 179 4.53 -4.87 -16.27
C PRO A 179 4.84 -3.41 -15.91
N ARG A 180 4.05 -2.46 -16.46
CA ARG A 180 4.20 -1.04 -16.18
C ARG A 180 3.71 -0.68 -14.78
N ILE A 181 2.61 -1.30 -14.35
CA ILE A 181 2.05 -1.12 -13.00
C ILE A 181 3.06 -1.56 -11.94
N VAL A 182 3.77 -2.67 -12.14
CA VAL A 182 4.84 -3.13 -11.25
C VAL A 182 5.97 -2.09 -11.14
N GLN A 183 6.33 -1.40 -12.23
CA GLN A 183 7.33 -0.33 -12.20
C GLN A 183 6.85 0.87 -11.37
N TRP A 184 5.61 1.35 -11.59
CA TRP A 184 5.05 2.45 -10.80
C TRP A 184 4.87 2.09 -9.33
N PHE A 185 4.52 0.84 -9.05
CA PHE A 185 4.47 0.36 -7.68
C PHE A 185 5.86 0.34 -7.02
N ASP A 186 6.90 -0.08 -7.75
CA ASP A 186 8.28 -0.01 -7.29
C ASP A 186 8.71 1.43 -6.95
N GLU A 187 8.30 2.40 -7.77
CA GLU A 187 8.52 3.83 -7.50
C GLU A 187 7.75 4.29 -6.25
N CYS A 188 6.50 3.84 -6.09
CA CYS A 188 5.70 4.13 -4.91
C CYS A 188 6.35 3.60 -3.61
N LEU A 189 7.12 2.53 -3.65
CA LEU A 189 7.79 1.94 -2.49
C LEU A 189 9.12 2.63 -2.10
N ARG A 190 9.62 3.55 -2.89
CA ARG A 190 10.82 4.36 -2.58
C ARG A 190 10.48 5.51 -1.65
#